data_80e3e460607a32befd1b1fe96218cc6c
#
_entry.id   80e3e460607a32befd1b1fe96218cc6c
#
_cell.length_a   1.000
_cell.length_b   1.000
_cell.length_c   1.000
_cell.angle_alpha   90.00
_cell.angle_beta   90.00
_cell.angle_gamma   90.00
#
_symmetry.space_group_name_H-M   'P 1'
#
loop_
_entity.id
_entity.type
_entity.pdbx_description
1 polymer ?
#
loop_
_entity_poly.entity_id
_entity_poly.type
_entity_poly.pdbx_seq_one_letter_code
_entity_poly.pdbx_strand_id
1 'polypeptide(L)'
;MLRRCSIIAILLLMFTAATQAHEVRPGYLDLRESEPDQFDALWKVPASGDLRLSIYPLLPDNCENTSRIVTRSVGGSFTDRWSVNCPGGLEGGTIYIDGLAGTLTDTLVQISLLDGTSRVSRLTSASPSFVVPAAPTWQQTAVTYLGLGVEHILLGIDHLLFVLALLLLVRGWRQVLVTITAFTGAHSITLAAATLGWVHVPQSPVEAVIALSIVLVAAEMVHRERGRSSFAQQCPWAIAFTFGLLHGFGFAGALSEIGLPQQAIPLALLFFNIGVEFG
;
A
#
# COMPACT_ATOMS: atom_id res chain seq x y z
N MET A 1 42.75 37.55 9.03
CA MET A 1 41.67 36.64 8.54
C MET A 1 41.92 35.16 8.83
N LEU A 2 43.12 34.62 8.57
CA LEU A 2 43.43 33.20 8.80
C LEU A 2 43.16 32.70 10.24
N ARG A 3 43.51 33.45 11.30
CA ARG A 3 43.30 33.05 12.69
C ARG A 3 41.84 32.88 13.09
N ARG A 4 40.90 33.64 12.49
CA ARG A 4 39.46 33.51 12.76
C ARG A 4 38.87 32.28 12.05
N CYS A 5 39.34 31.94 10.86
CA CYS A 5 38.94 30.71 10.16
C CYS A 5 39.42 29.44 10.88
N SER A 6 40.62 29.47 11.49
CA SER A 6 41.13 28.32 12.24
C SER A 6 40.33 28.04 13.52
N ILE A 7 39.84 29.08 14.21
CA ILE A 7 39.04 28.92 15.43
C ILE A 7 37.66 28.37 15.10
N ILE A 8 37.06 28.81 13.99
CA ILE A 8 35.76 28.28 13.53
C ILE A 8 35.88 26.81 13.08
N ALA A 9 36.98 26.43 12.41
CA ALA A 9 37.23 25.06 12.02
C ALA A 9 37.43 24.13 13.22
N ILE A 10 38.12 24.60 14.28
CA ILE A 10 38.33 23.83 15.52
C ILE A 10 37.03 23.70 16.32
N LEU A 11 36.19 24.74 16.38
CA LEU A 11 34.86 24.68 16.98
C LEU A 11 33.92 23.75 16.24
N LEU A 12 33.95 23.68 14.91
CA LEU A 12 33.17 22.72 14.11
C LEU A 12 33.62 21.26 14.30
N LEU A 13 34.96 21.02 14.49
CA LEU A 13 35.50 19.70 14.78
C LEU A 13 35.20 19.19 16.20
N MET A 14 34.90 20.07 17.16
CA MET A 14 34.49 19.67 18.53
C MET A 14 33.03 19.28 18.63
N PHE A 15 32.19 19.57 17.61
CA PHE A 15 30.78 19.19 17.59
C PHE A 15 30.49 17.83 16.96
N THR A 16 31.51 17.06 16.57
CA THR A 16 31.34 15.64 16.23
C THR A 16 31.37 14.77 17.50
N ALA A 17 30.58 15.14 18.51
CA ALA A 17 30.19 14.16 19.51
C ALA A 17 29.40 13.09 18.76
N ALA A 18 29.97 11.90 18.65
CA ALA A 18 29.27 10.73 18.17
C ALA A 18 28.00 10.60 19.02
N THR A 19 26.87 11.09 18.51
CA THR A 19 25.57 10.72 19.05
C THR A 19 25.47 9.22 18.82
N GLN A 20 25.83 8.42 19.82
CA GLN A 20 25.38 7.04 19.88
C GLN A 20 23.86 7.12 19.97
N ALA A 21 23.21 7.12 18.82
CA ALA A 21 21.80 6.80 18.75
C ALA A 21 21.71 5.38 19.34
N HIS A 22 21.19 5.26 20.55
CA HIS A 22 20.78 3.97 21.08
C HIS A 22 19.76 3.44 20.09
N GLU A 23 20.19 2.52 19.26
CA GLU A 23 19.33 1.80 18.33
C GLU A 23 18.35 0.99 19.17
N VAL A 24 17.18 1.57 19.45
CA VAL A 24 16.09 0.86 20.12
C VAL A 24 15.60 -0.17 19.12
N ARG A 25 16.11 -1.40 19.23
CA ARG A 25 15.69 -2.51 18.37
C ARG A 25 14.29 -2.93 18.81
N PRO A 26 13.29 -2.90 17.92
CA PRO A 26 11.95 -3.33 18.26
C PRO A 26 11.91 -4.85 18.49
N GLY A 27 10.94 -5.30 19.30
CA GLY A 27 10.50 -6.68 19.29
C GLY A 27 9.88 -7.02 17.94
N TYR A 28 9.93 -8.29 17.52
CA TYR A 28 9.37 -8.72 16.25
C TYR A 28 8.67 -10.07 16.39
N LEU A 29 7.37 -10.09 16.11
CA LEU A 29 6.56 -11.31 16.06
C LEU A 29 6.18 -11.57 14.59
N ASP A 30 6.57 -12.73 14.07
CA ASP A 30 6.18 -13.21 12.75
C ASP A 30 5.33 -14.48 12.91
N LEU A 31 4.09 -14.42 12.43
CA LEU A 31 3.16 -15.53 12.41
C LEU A 31 2.88 -15.89 10.95
N ARG A 32 3.33 -17.05 10.51
CA ARG A 32 3.12 -17.56 9.16
C ARG A 32 2.19 -18.74 9.17
N GLU A 33 1.10 -18.64 8.50
CA GLU A 33 0.24 -19.79 8.25
C GLU A 33 0.94 -20.76 7.30
N SER A 34 1.19 -21.98 7.77
CA SER A 34 1.84 -23.07 7.04
C SER A 34 0.83 -24.07 6.49
N GLU A 35 -0.23 -24.32 7.24
CA GLU A 35 -1.40 -25.10 6.88
C GLU A 35 -2.66 -24.40 7.43
N PRO A 36 -3.88 -24.73 6.98
CA PRO A 36 -5.10 -24.15 7.55
C PRO A 36 -5.12 -24.24 9.08
N ASP A 37 -5.30 -23.10 9.74
CA ASP A 37 -5.30 -22.96 11.20
C ASP A 37 -3.95 -23.23 11.89
N GLN A 38 -2.88 -23.60 11.17
CA GLN A 38 -1.55 -23.81 11.72
C GLN A 38 -0.59 -22.71 11.36
N PHE A 39 0.12 -22.19 12.36
CA PHE A 39 1.05 -21.08 12.21
C PHE A 39 2.43 -21.43 12.74
N ASP A 40 3.46 -21.09 11.98
CA ASP A 40 4.84 -21.03 12.46
C ASP A 40 5.08 -19.65 13.07
N ALA A 41 5.39 -19.65 14.36
CA ALA A 41 5.63 -18.44 15.13
C ALA A 41 7.14 -18.22 15.33
N LEU A 42 7.58 -16.99 15.09
CA LEU A 42 8.91 -16.50 15.39
C LEU A 42 8.79 -15.24 16.24
N TRP A 43 9.34 -15.27 17.44
CA TRP A 43 9.42 -14.13 18.33
C TRP A 43 10.86 -13.71 18.58
N LYS A 44 11.21 -12.51 18.16
CA LYS A 44 12.53 -11.92 18.35
C LYS A 44 12.47 -10.78 19.34
N VAL A 45 13.29 -10.86 20.38
CA VAL A 45 13.35 -9.90 21.47
C VAL A 45 14.74 -9.31 21.57
N PRO A 46 14.89 -7.98 21.68
CA PRO A 46 16.19 -7.36 21.92
C PRO A 46 16.76 -7.82 23.27
N ALA A 47 18.09 -7.87 23.31
CA ALA A 47 18.83 -8.20 24.51
C ALA A 47 19.86 -7.11 24.81
N SER A 48 20.16 -6.90 26.10
CA SER A 48 21.29 -6.10 26.57
C SER A 48 22.30 -7.02 27.23
N GLY A 49 23.34 -7.41 26.50
CA GLY A 49 24.23 -8.51 26.89
C GLY A 49 23.45 -9.83 26.96
N ASP A 50 23.51 -10.52 28.10
CA ASP A 50 22.81 -11.77 28.36
C ASP A 50 21.39 -11.56 28.90
N LEU A 51 20.97 -10.31 29.14
CA LEU A 51 19.64 -9.98 29.66
C LEU A 51 18.64 -9.84 28.54
N ARG A 52 17.64 -10.73 28.56
CA ARG A 52 16.48 -10.68 27.66
C ARG A 52 15.47 -9.65 28.19
N LEU A 53 14.90 -8.84 27.31
CA LEU A 53 13.78 -8.00 27.65
C LEU A 53 12.54 -8.87 27.97
N SER A 54 11.91 -8.60 29.12
CA SER A 54 10.77 -9.41 29.63
C SER A 54 9.47 -8.99 28.96
N ILE A 55 9.37 -9.25 27.68
CA ILE A 55 8.15 -9.09 26.88
C ILE A 55 7.81 -10.40 26.18
N TYR A 56 6.52 -10.74 26.16
CA TYR A 56 6.06 -12.03 25.66
C TYR A 56 4.78 -11.88 24.82
N PRO A 57 4.69 -12.53 23.66
CA PRO A 57 3.47 -12.50 22.87
C PRO A 57 2.43 -13.43 23.48
N LEU A 58 1.24 -12.92 23.71
CA LEU A 58 0.04 -13.68 24.01
C LEU A 58 -0.83 -13.70 22.77
N LEU A 59 -1.07 -14.90 22.27
CA LEU A 59 -1.92 -15.14 21.12
C LEU A 59 -3.39 -15.24 21.56
N PRO A 60 -4.36 -15.18 20.63
CA PRO A 60 -5.77 -15.36 20.94
C PRO A 60 -6.07 -16.67 21.70
N ASP A 61 -7.12 -16.67 22.51
CA ASP A 61 -7.49 -17.82 23.38
C ASP A 61 -7.79 -19.13 22.64
N ASN A 62 -8.11 -19.06 21.35
CA ASN A 62 -8.30 -20.23 20.49
C ASN A 62 -6.99 -20.83 20.00
N CYS A 63 -5.83 -20.26 20.34
CA CYS A 63 -4.53 -20.70 19.85
C CYS A 63 -3.84 -21.58 20.92
N GLU A 64 -3.35 -22.74 20.51
CA GLU A 64 -2.58 -23.67 21.35
C GLU A 64 -1.23 -23.97 20.72
N ASN A 65 -0.16 -23.98 21.55
CA ASN A 65 1.17 -24.36 21.09
C ASN A 65 1.22 -25.85 20.77
N THR A 66 1.57 -26.19 19.53
CA THR A 66 1.71 -27.58 19.08
C THR A 66 3.14 -28.10 19.16
N SER A 67 4.11 -27.21 19.30
CA SER A 67 5.51 -27.55 19.48
C SER A 67 6.13 -26.88 20.72
N ARG A 68 7.29 -27.39 21.15
CA ARG A 68 8.08 -26.73 22.19
C ARG A 68 8.74 -25.46 21.65
N ILE A 69 8.82 -24.45 22.48
CA ILE A 69 9.54 -23.19 22.17
C ILE A 69 11.04 -23.49 22.13
N VAL A 70 11.67 -23.20 20.99
CA VAL A 70 13.11 -23.30 20.80
C VAL A 70 13.73 -21.92 20.78
N THR A 71 14.49 -21.60 21.82
CA THR A 71 15.16 -20.31 21.97
C THR A 71 16.59 -20.37 21.43
N ARG A 72 16.98 -19.37 20.66
CA ARG A 72 18.36 -19.13 20.21
C ARG A 72 18.76 -17.69 20.51
N SER A 73 19.99 -17.49 20.98
CA SER A 73 20.58 -16.17 21.16
C SER A 73 21.55 -15.90 20.00
N VAL A 74 21.30 -14.85 19.22
CA VAL A 74 22.14 -14.46 18.09
C VAL A 74 22.17 -12.93 17.98
N GLY A 75 23.38 -12.34 17.93
CA GLY A 75 23.57 -10.94 17.56
C GLY A 75 22.87 -9.94 18.48
N GLY A 76 22.86 -10.16 19.81
CA GLY A 76 22.23 -9.26 20.77
C GLY A 76 20.68 -9.32 20.76
N SER A 77 20.13 -10.47 20.39
CA SER A 77 18.69 -10.74 20.47
C SER A 77 18.43 -12.20 20.79
N PHE A 78 17.32 -12.48 21.47
CA PHE A 78 16.78 -13.81 21.64
C PHE A 78 15.70 -14.06 20.59
N THR A 79 15.73 -15.22 19.97
CA THR A 79 14.75 -15.65 18.96
C THR A 79 14.13 -16.96 19.42
N ASP A 80 12.83 -16.94 19.66
CA ASP A 80 12.00 -18.10 19.96
C ASP A 80 11.29 -18.56 18.69
N ARG A 81 11.17 -19.85 18.49
CA ARG A 81 10.41 -20.46 17.40
C ARG A 81 9.56 -21.58 17.94
N TRP A 82 8.30 -21.63 17.52
CA TRP A 82 7.36 -22.70 17.85
C TRP A 82 6.24 -22.74 16.79
N SER A 83 5.45 -23.80 16.79
CA SER A 83 4.26 -23.91 15.98
C SER A 83 3.01 -23.83 16.85
N VAL A 84 1.96 -23.25 16.31
CA VAL A 84 0.70 -22.94 16.98
C VAL A 84 -0.45 -23.42 16.11
N ASN A 85 -1.44 -24.04 16.73
CA ASN A 85 -2.72 -24.33 16.09
C ASN A 85 -3.78 -23.36 16.63
N CYS A 86 -4.45 -22.64 15.74
CA CYS A 86 -5.48 -21.64 16.05
C CYS A 86 -6.78 -22.02 15.32
N PRO A 87 -7.60 -22.91 15.84
CA PRO A 87 -8.84 -23.32 15.19
C PRO A 87 -9.75 -22.14 14.87
N GLY A 88 -10.14 -21.99 13.59
CA GLY A 88 -10.90 -20.85 13.09
C GLY A 88 -10.03 -19.62 12.74
N GLY A 89 -8.71 -19.78 12.72
CA GLY A 89 -7.76 -18.73 12.34
C GLY A 89 -7.50 -17.70 13.44
N LEU A 90 -6.79 -16.64 13.06
CA LEU A 90 -6.44 -15.53 13.95
C LEU A 90 -7.44 -14.36 13.86
N GLU A 91 -8.36 -14.38 12.91
CA GLU A 91 -9.25 -13.26 12.63
C GLU A 91 -10.21 -12.97 13.80
N GLY A 92 -10.37 -11.70 14.14
CA GLY A 92 -11.16 -11.25 15.29
C GLY A 92 -10.49 -11.48 16.64
N GLY A 93 -9.39 -12.26 16.68
CA GLY A 93 -8.62 -12.51 17.90
C GLY A 93 -7.73 -11.32 18.26
N THR A 94 -7.37 -11.23 19.53
CA THR A 94 -6.50 -10.18 20.06
C THR A 94 -5.10 -10.74 20.28
N ILE A 95 -4.08 -10.12 19.69
CA ILE A 95 -2.67 -10.35 20.00
C ILE A 95 -2.25 -9.28 21.01
N TYR A 96 -1.67 -9.69 22.11
CA TYR A 96 -1.18 -8.81 23.17
C TYR A 96 0.29 -9.11 23.47
N ILE A 97 1.10 -8.09 23.67
CA ILE A 97 2.49 -8.25 24.09
C ILE A 97 2.59 -7.91 25.58
N ASP A 98 2.63 -8.95 26.39
CA ASP A 98 2.78 -8.82 27.83
C ASP A 98 4.11 -8.15 28.20
N GLY A 99 4.09 -7.27 29.18
CA GLY A 99 5.25 -6.49 29.61
C GLY A 99 5.60 -5.28 28.73
N LEU A 100 5.01 -5.13 27.52
CA LEU A 100 5.34 -4.04 26.60
C LEU A 100 5.05 -2.65 27.18
N ALA A 101 3.95 -2.52 27.93
CA ALA A 101 3.54 -1.25 28.54
C ALA A 101 4.58 -0.68 29.52
N GLY A 102 5.45 -1.53 30.09
CA GLY A 102 6.53 -1.13 30.98
C GLY A 102 7.85 -0.81 30.28
N THR A 103 7.89 -0.74 28.94
CA THR A 103 9.11 -0.56 28.17
C THR A 103 9.07 0.69 27.29
N LEU A 104 10.23 1.09 26.78
CA LEU A 104 10.38 2.11 25.72
C LEU A 104 10.53 1.47 24.33
N THR A 105 10.36 0.16 24.23
CA THR A 105 10.54 -0.61 23.00
C THR A 105 9.19 -0.80 22.32
N ASP A 106 9.16 -0.66 21.02
CA ASP A 106 8.01 -1.04 20.20
C ASP A 106 8.11 -2.52 19.78
N THR A 107 7.01 -3.06 19.33
CA THR A 107 6.96 -4.41 18.74
C THR A 107 6.26 -4.35 17.40
N LEU A 108 6.87 -4.96 16.38
CA LEU A 108 6.23 -5.19 15.09
C LEU A 108 5.63 -6.60 15.08
N VAL A 109 4.37 -6.70 14.73
CA VAL A 109 3.67 -7.97 14.52
C VAL A 109 3.39 -8.11 13.03
N GLN A 110 3.89 -9.17 12.43
CA GLN A 110 3.61 -9.55 11.05
C GLN A 110 2.82 -10.84 11.04
N ILE A 111 1.73 -10.88 10.28
CA ILE A 111 0.92 -12.08 10.05
C ILE A 111 0.89 -12.31 8.54
N SER A 112 1.28 -13.51 8.13
CA SER A 112 1.23 -13.94 6.72
C SER A 112 0.32 -15.14 6.59
N LEU A 113 -0.76 -15.00 5.80
CA LEU A 113 -1.75 -16.04 5.59
C LEU A 113 -1.47 -16.84 4.30
N LEU A 114 -2.05 -18.04 4.18
CA LEU A 114 -1.90 -18.91 3.00
C LEU A 114 -2.46 -18.28 1.72
N ASP A 115 -3.43 -17.38 1.84
CA ASP A 115 -4.02 -16.66 0.70
C ASP A 115 -3.10 -15.55 0.13
N GLY A 116 -1.88 -15.41 0.68
CA GLY A 116 -0.92 -14.38 0.33
C GLY A 116 -1.14 -13.03 1.03
N THR A 117 -2.16 -12.92 1.89
CA THR A 117 -2.37 -11.73 2.69
C THR A 117 -1.25 -11.57 3.72
N SER A 118 -0.67 -10.38 3.80
CA SER A 118 0.26 -10.01 4.86
C SER A 118 -0.24 -8.77 5.59
N ARG A 119 -0.23 -8.82 6.91
CA ARG A 119 -0.66 -7.73 7.78
C ARG A 119 0.47 -7.37 8.72
N VAL A 120 0.77 -6.09 8.84
CA VAL A 120 1.79 -5.58 9.75
C VAL A 120 1.15 -4.60 10.71
N SER A 121 1.42 -4.76 12.01
CA SER A 121 0.96 -3.84 13.05
C SER A 121 2.12 -3.47 13.95
N ARG A 122 2.20 -2.19 14.34
CA ARG A 122 3.14 -1.69 15.33
C ARG A 122 2.45 -1.55 16.66
N LEU A 123 2.93 -2.25 17.67
CA LEU A 123 2.49 -2.16 19.06
C LEU A 123 3.47 -1.33 19.84
N THR A 124 2.96 -0.47 20.70
CA THR A 124 3.72 0.45 21.53
C THR A 124 3.38 0.24 23.02
N SER A 125 4.13 0.88 23.92
CA SER A 125 3.81 0.86 25.35
C SER A 125 2.41 1.40 25.64
N ALA A 126 1.91 2.36 24.86
CA ALA A 126 0.56 2.92 25.01
C ALA A 126 -0.54 2.05 24.40
N SER A 127 -0.20 1.21 23.41
CA SER A 127 -1.12 0.29 22.75
C SER A 127 -0.45 -1.08 22.56
N PRO A 128 -0.39 -1.91 23.62
CA PRO A 128 0.34 -3.18 23.63
C PRO A 128 -0.44 -4.33 23.01
N SER A 129 -1.61 -4.08 22.45
CA SER A 129 -2.47 -5.08 21.80
C SER A 129 -3.04 -4.59 20.49
N PHE A 130 -3.40 -5.52 19.64
CA PHE A 130 -4.19 -5.23 18.46
C PHE A 130 -5.14 -6.40 18.14
N VAL A 131 -6.32 -6.06 17.64
CA VAL A 131 -7.29 -7.05 17.16
C VAL A 131 -6.96 -7.37 15.70
N VAL A 132 -6.77 -8.64 15.38
CA VAL A 132 -6.52 -9.07 13.99
C VAL A 132 -7.79 -8.81 13.17
N PRO A 133 -7.77 -7.92 12.16
CA PRO A 133 -8.97 -7.62 11.41
C PRO A 133 -9.46 -8.87 10.68
N ALA A 134 -10.77 -9.10 10.66
CA ALA A 134 -11.37 -10.13 9.81
C ALA A 134 -11.20 -9.78 8.33
N ALA A 135 -11.13 -10.79 7.47
CA ALA A 135 -11.15 -10.57 6.03
C ALA A 135 -12.46 -9.85 5.65
N PRO A 136 -12.40 -8.79 4.84
CA PRO A 136 -13.62 -8.11 4.43
C PRO A 136 -14.49 -9.04 3.62
N THR A 137 -15.80 -9.02 3.87
CA THR A 137 -16.75 -9.75 3.04
C THR A 137 -16.76 -9.22 1.61
N TRP A 138 -17.16 -10.03 0.64
CA TRP A 138 -17.25 -9.60 -0.76
C TRP A 138 -18.14 -8.35 -0.94
N GLN A 139 -19.21 -8.21 -0.13
CA GLN A 139 -20.08 -7.04 -0.15
C GLN A 139 -19.36 -5.78 0.36
N GLN A 140 -18.61 -5.90 1.46
CA GLN A 140 -17.79 -4.79 1.98
C GLN A 140 -16.74 -4.38 0.96
N THR A 141 -16.03 -5.35 0.34
CA THR A 141 -15.09 -5.08 -0.73
C THR A 141 -15.78 -4.34 -1.88
N ALA A 142 -16.92 -4.84 -2.36
CA ALA A 142 -17.66 -4.24 -3.45
C ALA A 142 -18.05 -2.79 -3.17
N VAL A 143 -18.68 -2.53 -2.02
CA VAL A 143 -19.12 -1.16 -1.63
C VAL A 143 -17.93 -0.23 -1.45
N THR A 144 -16.88 -0.68 -0.77
CA THR A 144 -15.68 0.12 -0.52
C THR A 144 -15.00 0.51 -1.83
N TYR A 145 -14.77 -0.45 -2.73
CA TYR A 145 -14.06 -0.17 -3.99
C TYR A 145 -14.91 0.58 -5.01
N LEU A 146 -16.22 0.38 -5.01
CA LEU A 146 -17.15 1.24 -5.77
C LEU A 146 -17.03 2.69 -5.30
N GLY A 147 -17.10 2.92 -3.99
CA GLY A 147 -16.94 4.26 -3.40
C GLY A 147 -15.59 4.87 -3.72
N LEU A 148 -14.50 4.12 -3.55
CA LEU A 148 -13.14 4.56 -3.90
C LEU A 148 -12.99 4.91 -5.39
N GLY A 149 -13.64 4.17 -6.29
CA GLY A 149 -13.64 4.48 -7.73
C GLY A 149 -14.36 5.79 -8.04
N VAL A 150 -15.53 6.02 -7.44
CA VAL A 150 -16.25 7.30 -7.57
C VAL A 150 -15.41 8.46 -6.98
N GLU A 151 -14.87 8.28 -5.80
CA GLU A 151 -14.03 9.29 -5.14
C GLU A 151 -12.77 9.59 -5.97
N HIS A 152 -12.13 8.56 -6.51
CA HIS A 152 -10.94 8.69 -7.35
C HIS A 152 -11.17 9.59 -8.57
N ILE A 153 -12.29 9.39 -9.29
CA ILE A 153 -12.59 10.20 -10.47
C ILE A 153 -13.00 11.62 -10.09
N LEU A 154 -13.78 11.79 -9.02
CA LEU A 154 -14.26 13.10 -8.58
C LEU A 154 -13.18 13.97 -7.93
N LEU A 155 -12.22 13.37 -7.23
CA LEU A 155 -11.12 14.09 -6.59
C LEU A 155 -9.86 14.14 -7.46
N GLY A 156 -9.76 13.30 -8.48
CA GLY A 156 -8.66 13.29 -9.43
C GLY A 156 -8.72 14.47 -10.40
N ILE A 157 -8.07 15.60 -10.07
CA ILE A 157 -8.07 16.81 -10.90
C ILE A 157 -7.62 16.50 -12.34
N ASP A 158 -6.63 15.63 -12.51
CA ASP A 158 -6.11 15.21 -13.82
C ASP A 158 -7.18 14.49 -14.63
N HIS A 159 -7.95 13.59 -14.00
CA HIS A 159 -9.06 12.89 -14.63
C HIS A 159 -10.18 13.85 -15.02
N LEU A 160 -10.57 14.74 -14.10
CA LEU A 160 -11.63 15.72 -14.36
C LEU A 160 -11.26 16.66 -15.51
N LEU A 161 -10.03 17.16 -15.54
CA LEU A 161 -9.54 18.03 -16.62
C LEU A 161 -9.47 17.29 -17.95
N PHE A 162 -9.00 16.04 -17.93
CA PHE A 162 -8.93 15.20 -19.12
C PHE A 162 -10.33 14.89 -19.69
N VAL A 163 -11.26 14.45 -18.83
CA VAL A 163 -12.66 14.18 -19.21
C VAL A 163 -13.34 15.44 -19.72
N LEU A 164 -13.17 16.58 -19.03
CA LEU A 164 -13.71 17.87 -19.46
C LEU A 164 -13.19 18.24 -20.86
N ALA A 165 -11.89 18.10 -21.10
CA ALA A 165 -11.31 18.38 -22.40
C ALA A 165 -11.87 17.47 -23.51
N LEU A 166 -12.07 16.17 -23.21
CA LEU A 166 -12.71 15.23 -24.11
C LEU A 166 -14.18 15.59 -24.38
N LEU A 167 -14.96 15.95 -23.34
CA LEU A 167 -16.36 16.36 -23.49
C LEU A 167 -16.51 17.59 -24.39
N LEU A 168 -15.60 18.55 -24.28
CA LEU A 168 -15.59 19.72 -25.15
C LEU A 168 -15.20 19.39 -26.60
N LEU A 169 -14.45 18.33 -26.81
CA LEU A 169 -13.98 17.88 -28.12
C LEU A 169 -15.02 17.02 -28.84
N VAL A 170 -15.73 16.17 -28.13
CA VAL A 170 -16.66 15.15 -28.62
C VAL A 170 -18.06 15.76 -28.85
N ARG A 171 -18.77 15.29 -29.89
CA ARG A 171 -20.14 15.73 -30.17
C ARG A 171 -21.11 14.55 -30.13
N GLY A 172 -22.11 14.67 -29.28
CA GLY A 172 -23.20 13.71 -29.14
C GLY A 172 -22.94 12.64 -28.07
N TRP A 173 -23.99 12.32 -27.33
CA TRP A 173 -23.94 11.46 -26.13
C TRP A 173 -23.40 10.05 -26.37
N ARG A 174 -23.69 9.45 -27.54
CA ARG A 174 -23.17 8.11 -27.90
C ARG A 174 -21.65 8.10 -28.01
N GLN A 175 -21.10 9.14 -28.62
CA GLN A 175 -19.64 9.26 -28.77
C GLN A 175 -18.97 9.53 -27.44
N VAL A 176 -19.61 10.30 -26.55
CA VAL A 176 -19.16 10.52 -25.17
C VAL A 176 -19.10 9.17 -24.42
N LEU A 177 -20.18 8.39 -24.43
CA LEU A 177 -20.18 7.09 -23.76
C LEU A 177 -19.08 6.16 -24.28
N VAL A 178 -18.95 6.00 -25.60
CA VAL A 178 -17.91 5.15 -26.19
C VAL A 178 -16.52 5.62 -25.80
N THR A 179 -16.30 6.93 -25.68
CA THR A 179 -15.01 7.52 -25.33
C THR A 179 -14.68 7.28 -23.87
N ILE A 180 -15.66 7.47 -22.95
CA ILE A 180 -15.48 7.22 -21.51
C ILE A 180 -15.23 5.72 -21.27
N THR A 181 -16.08 4.84 -21.82
CA THR A 181 -15.90 3.39 -21.67
C THR A 181 -14.58 2.89 -22.27
N ALA A 182 -14.11 3.48 -23.38
CA ALA A 182 -12.80 3.15 -23.92
C ALA A 182 -11.66 3.56 -22.97
N PHE A 183 -11.77 4.72 -22.33
CA PHE A 183 -10.82 5.17 -21.31
C PHE A 183 -10.83 4.24 -20.11
N THR A 184 -12.00 3.98 -19.49
CA THR A 184 -12.14 3.11 -18.32
C THR A 184 -11.68 1.68 -18.59
N GLY A 185 -12.00 1.14 -19.78
CA GLY A 185 -11.54 -0.19 -20.19
C GLY A 185 -10.00 -0.27 -20.30
N ALA A 186 -9.37 0.72 -20.92
CA ALA A 186 -7.92 0.81 -21.01
C ALA A 186 -7.26 0.99 -19.63
N HIS A 187 -7.81 1.90 -18.82
CA HIS A 187 -7.40 2.12 -17.44
C HIS A 187 -7.44 0.82 -16.63
N SER A 188 -8.54 0.07 -16.72
CA SER A 188 -8.71 -1.22 -16.04
C SER A 188 -7.62 -2.23 -16.39
N ILE A 189 -7.21 -2.31 -17.66
CA ILE A 189 -6.18 -3.25 -18.12
C ILE A 189 -4.84 -2.95 -17.45
N THR A 190 -4.40 -1.70 -17.47
CA THR A 190 -3.08 -1.32 -16.93
C THR A 190 -3.09 -1.27 -15.41
N LEU A 191 -4.18 -0.85 -14.78
CA LEU A 191 -4.37 -0.94 -13.34
C LEU A 191 -4.29 -2.40 -12.87
N ALA A 192 -4.98 -3.33 -13.55
CA ALA A 192 -4.90 -4.75 -13.23
C ALA A 192 -3.49 -5.30 -13.41
N ALA A 193 -2.81 -5.00 -14.52
CA ALA A 193 -1.46 -5.46 -14.78
C ALA A 193 -0.46 -4.98 -13.70
N ALA A 194 -0.60 -3.74 -13.25
CA ALA A 194 0.27 -3.18 -12.23
C ALA A 194 -0.08 -3.69 -10.81
N THR A 195 -1.37 -3.79 -10.46
CA THR A 195 -1.81 -4.31 -9.15
C THR A 195 -1.46 -5.79 -8.98
N LEU A 196 -1.52 -6.59 -10.04
CA LEU A 196 -1.09 -8.00 -10.04
C LEU A 196 0.44 -8.17 -10.09
N GLY A 197 1.20 -7.07 -10.13
CA GLY A 197 2.66 -7.10 -10.13
C GLY A 197 3.29 -7.52 -11.47
N TRP A 198 2.52 -7.60 -12.56
CA TRP A 198 3.05 -7.96 -13.89
C TRP A 198 3.90 -6.84 -14.49
N VAL A 199 3.60 -5.60 -14.12
CA VAL A 199 4.30 -4.41 -14.62
C VAL A 199 4.60 -3.48 -13.45
N HIS A 200 5.85 -3.03 -13.34
CA HIS A 200 6.27 -2.04 -12.37
C HIS A 200 6.74 -0.79 -13.10
N VAL A 201 6.05 0.31 -12.89
CA VAL A 201 6.38 1.60 -13.49
C VAL A 201 6.64 2.63 -12.37
N PRO A 202 7.73 3.40 -12.43
CA PRO A 202 7.98 4.46 -11.46
C PRO A 202 6.86 5.52 -11.51
N GLN A 203 6.36 5.96 -10.35
CA GLN A 203 5.20 6.83 -10.23
C GLN A 203 5.43 8.21 -10.91
N SER A 204 6.57 8.87 -10.60
CA SER A 204 6.82 10.23 -11.09
C SER A 204 6.80 10.39 -12.62
N PRO A 205 7.40 9.49 -13.44
CA PRO A 205 7.25 9.54 -14.90
C PRO A 205 5.80 9.36 -15.37
N VAL A 206 5.03 8.51 -14.70
CA VAL A 206 3.61 8.27 -15.05
C VAL A 206 2.81 9.55 -14.83
N GLU A 207 2.93 10.20 -13.69
CA GLU A 207 2.25 11.47 -13.37
C GLU A 207 2.59 12.56 -14.38
N ALA A 208 3.87 12.68 -14.77
CA ALA A 208 4.31 13.63 -15.78
C ALA A 208 3.65 13.39 -17.15
N VAL A 209 3.50 12.10 -17.56
CA VAL A 209 2.86 11.75 -18.84
C VAL A 209 1.34 11.93 -18.74
N ILE A 210 0.72 11.70 -17.58
CA ILE A 210 -0.69 12.00 -17.33
C ILE A 210 -0.93 13.51 -17.52
N ALA A 211 -0.14 14.37 -16.88
CA ALA A 211 -0.24 15.81 -17.05
C ALA A 211 -0.04 16.26 -18.53
N LEU A 212 0.93 15.62 -19.22
CA LEU A 212 1.17 15.88 -20.64
C LEU A 212 -0.05 15.49 -21.51
N SER A 213 -0.78 14.43 -21.15
CA SER A 213 -1.97 14.00 -21.91
C SER A 213 -3.05 15.08 -21.92
N ILE A 214 -3.24 15.80 -20.80
CA ILE A 214 -4.19 16.91 -20.69
C ILE A 214 -3.77 18.05 -21.63
N VAL A 215 -2.49 18.40 -21.62
CA VAL A 215 -1.94 19.45 -22.48
C VAL A 215 -2.14 19.09 -23.97
N LEU A 216 -1.92 17.84 -24.35
CA LEU A 216 -2.11 17.37 -25.74
C LEU A 216 -3.57 17.48 -26.19
N VAL A 217 -4.54 17.03 -25.35
CA VAL A 217 -5.97 17.17 -25.67
C VAL A 217 -6.37 18.64 -25.73
N ALA A 218 -5.87 19.49 -24.84
CA ALA A 218 -6.13 20.92 -24.88
C ALA A 218 -5.55 21.57 -26.15
N ALA A 219 -4.36 21.18 -26.61
CA ALA A 219 -3.76 21.65 -27.85
C ALA A 219 -4.61 21.24 -29.08
N GLU A 220 -5.18 20.03 -29.10
CA GLU A 220 -6.10 19.58 -30.14
C GLU A 220 -7.38 20.43 -30.20
N MET A 221 -7.89 20.90 -29.06
CA MET A 221 -9.02 21.83 -29.02
C MET A 221 -8.68 23.18 -29.68
N VAL A 222 -7.49 23.73 -29.41
CA VAL A 222 -7.02 25.00 -30.04
C VAL A 222 -6.81 24.81 -31.56
N HIS A 223 -6.28 23.64 -31.99
CA HIS A 223 -6.16 23.33 -33.43
C HIS A 223 -7.52 23.29 -34.11
N ARG A 224 -8.53 22.74 -33.47
CA ARG A 224 -9.91 22.73 -33.95
C ARG A 224 -10.47 24.13 -34.17
N GLU A 225 -10.30 25.02 -33.17
CA GLU A 225 -10.79 26.43 -33.29
C GLU A 225 -10.14 27.16 -34.44
N ARG A 226 -8.92 26.80 -34.82
CA ARG A 226 -8.18 27.32 -35.97
C ARG A 226 -8.57 26.67 -37.30
N GLY A 227 -9.64 25.85 -37.36
CA GLY A 227 -10.15 25.19 -38.54
C GLY A 227 -9.26 24.05 -39.09
N ARG A 228 -8.31 23.53 -38.32
CA ARG A 228 -7.48 22.37 -38.69
C ARG A 228 -8.19 21.08 -38.33
N SER A 229 -8.08 20.08 -39.21
CA SER A 229 -8.59 18.74 -38.87
C SER A 229 -7.76 18.14 -37.76
N SER A 230 -8.44 17.66 -36.71
CA SER A 230 -7.82 17.05 -35.54
C SER A 230 -8.05 15.53 -35.55
N PHE A 231 -7.03 14.75 -35.28
CA PHE A 231 -7.14 13.29 -35.12
C PHE A 231 -8.06 12.93 -33.95
N ALA A 232 -7.98 13.70 -32.87
CA ALA A 232 -8.82 13.51 -31.70
C ALA A 232 -10.33 13.71 -31.96
N GLN A 233 -10.69 14.45 -33.02
CA GLN A 233 -12.09 14.58 -33.45
C GLN A 233 -12.57 13.37 -34.27
N GLN A 234 -11.67 12.78 -35.07
CA GLN A 234 -12.02 11.66 -35.94
C GLN A 234 -12.16 10.36 -35.15
N CYS A 235 -11.27 10.14 -34.16
CA CYS A 235 -11.21 8.94 -33.35
C CYS A 235 -11.01 9.27 -31.84
N PRO A 236 -11.95 9.97 -31.17
CA PRO A 236 -11.78 10.38 -29.78
C PRO A 236 -11.64 9.17 -28.84
N TRP A 237 -12.32 8.07 -29.12
CA TRP A 237 -12.20 6.83 -28.36
C TRP A 237 -10.77 6.26 -28.39
N ALA A 238 -10.04 6.40 -29.49
CA ALA A 238 -8.68 5.90 -29.62
C ALA A 238 -7.70 6.73 -28.76
N ILE A 239 -7.90 8.05 -28.73
CA ILE A 239 -7.17 8.95 -27.82
C ILE A 239 -7.46 8.61 -26.36
N ALA A 240 -8.74 8.46 -26.01
CA ALA A 240 -9.17 8.10 -24.67
C ALA A 240 -8.59 6.73 -24.23
N PHE A 241 -8.61 5.75 -25.11
CA PHE A 241 -8.03 4.43 -24.87
C PHE A 241 -6.53 4.52 -24.61
N THR A 242 -5.78 5.23 -25.46
CA THR A 242 -4.32 5.36 -25.31
C THR A 242 -3.94 6.04 -24.00
N PHE A 243 -4.63 7.12 -23.63
CA PHE A 243 -4.37 7.81 -22.38
C PHE A 243 -4.93 7.06 -21.18
N GLY A 244 -6.03 6.33 -21.32
CA GLY A 244 -6.54 5.43 -20.29
C GLY A 244 -5.50 4.37 -19.86
N LEU A 245 -4.75 3.80 -20.82
CA LEU A 245 -3.64 2.89 -20.53
C LEU A 245 -2.56 3.55 -19.65
N LEU A 246 -2.26 4.82 -19.87
CA LEU A 246 -1.27 5.55 -19.06
C LEU A 246 -1.80 5.88 -17.67
N HIS A 247 -3.05 6.33 -17.57
CA HIS A 247 -3.69 6.71 -16.32
C HIS A 247 -3.83 5.52 -15.35
N GLY A 248 -4.08 4.30 -15.86
CA GLY A 248 -4.20 3.11 -15.02
C GLY A 248 -2.94 2.76 -14.24
N PHE A 249 -1.75 3.13 -14.73
CA PHE A 249 -0.52 2.99 -13.96
C PHE A 249 -0.39 3.98 -12.80
N GLY A 250 -1.08 5.14 -12.87
CA GLY A 250 -0.98 6.19 -11.87
C GLY A 250 -1.58 5.83 -10.51
N PHE A 251 -2.53 4.90 -10.45
CA PHE A 251 -3.24 4.53 -9.21
C PHE A 251 -2.79 3.19 -8.61
N ALA A 252 -2.01 2.41 -9.34
CA ALA A 252 -1.61 1.07 -8.90
C ALA A 252 -0.82 1.06 -7.59
N GLY A 253 0.01 2.08 -7.34
CA GLY A 253 0.76 2.25 -6.08
C GLY A 253 -0.17 2.37 -4.88
N ALA A 254 -1.15 3.26 -4.94
CA ALA A 254 -2.12 3.48 -3.85
C ALA A 254 -2.95 2.21 -3.56
N LEU A 255 -3.30 1.44 -4.59
CA LEU A 255 -4.08 0.21 -4.41
C LEU A 255 -3.25 -0.91 -3.77
N SER A 256 -1.94 -0.99 -4.05
CA SER A 256 -1.05 -1.97 -3.45
C SER A 256 -0.78 -1.72 -1.96
N GLU A 257 -0.84 -0.47 -1.50
CA GLU A 257 -0.65 -0.09 -0.09
C GLU A 257 -1.82 -0.51 0.81
N ILE A 258 -3.01 -0.75 0.24
CA ILE A 258 -4.21 -1.17 0.99
C ILE A 258 -4.09 -2.62 1.50
N GLY A 259 -3.17 -3.43 0.93
CA GLY A 259 -2.89 -4.79 1.43
C GLY A 259 -4.03 -5.78 1.25
N LEU A 260 -4.67 -5.76 0.08
CA LEU A 260 -5.76 -6.70 -0.26
C LEU A 260 -5.28 -8.14 -0.35
N PRO A 261 -6.11 -9.11 0.12
CA PRO A 261 -5.93 -10.50 -0.23
C PRO A 261 -5.89 -10.69 -1.74
N GLN A 262 -4.96 -11.49 -2.26
CA GLN A 262 -4.83 -11.68 -3.71
C GLN A 262 -6.12 -12.16 -4.36
N GLN A 263 -6.91 -12.97 -3.66
CA GLN A 263 -8.21 -13.47 -4.12
C GLN A 263 -9.27 -12.36 -4.24
N ALA A 264 -9.16 -11.28 -3.47
CA ALA A 264 -10.09 -10.15 -3.51
C ALA A 264 -9.74 -9.11 -4.59
N ILE A 265 -8.51 -9.14 -5.15
CA ILE A 265 -8.05 -8.18 -6.15
C ILE A 265 -8.98 -8.11 -7.37
N PRO A 266 -9.41 -9.21 -8.02
CA PRO A 266 -10.28 -9.13 -9.19
C PRO A 266 -11.61 -8.45 -8.89
N LEU A 267 -12.20 -8.75 -7.73
CA LEU A 267 -13.46 -8.16 -7.29
C LEU A 267 -13.30 -6.66 -6.98
N ALA A 268 -12.24 -6.31 -6.27
CA ALA A 268 -11.92 -4.92 -5.93
C ALA A 268 -11.71 -4.07 -7.19
N LEU A 269 -10.91 -4.57 -8.15
CA LEU A 269 -10.68 -3.89 -9.42
C LEU A 269 -11.96 -3.73 -10.24
N LEU A 270 -12.82 -4.76 -10.28
CA LEU A 270 -14.11 -4.68 -10.97
C LEU A 270 -14.96 -3.54 -10.41
N PHE A 271 -15.20 -3.53 -9.10
CA PHE A 271 -16.06 -2.51 -8.48
C PHE A 271 -15.42 -1.12 -8.48
N PHE A 272 -14.11 -1.03 -8.36
CA PHE A 272 -13.39 0.23 -8.52
C PHE A 272 -13.62 0.83 -9.91
N ASN A 273 -13.44 0.05 -10.99
CA ASN A 273 -13.63 0.53 -12.35
C ASN A 273 -15.10 0.84 -12.67
N ILE A 274 -16.04 0.09 -12.08
CA ILE A 274 -17.46 0.46 -12.11
C ILE A 274 -17.66 1.82 -11.46
N GLY A 275 -17.05 2.08 -10.30
CA GLY A 275 -17.09 3.37 -9.63
C GLY A 275 -16.51 4.51 -10.48
N VAL A 276 -15.39 4.28 -11.15
CA VAL A 276 -14.77 5.24 -12.10
C VAL A 276 -15.69 5.55 -13.28
N GLU A 277 -16.43 4.56 -13.80
CA GLU A 277 -17.34 4.75 -14.94
C GLU A 277 -18.58 5.58 -14.56
N PHE A 278 -19.06 5.45 -13.32
CA PHE A 278 -20.27 6.14 -12.85
C PHE A 278 -20.00 7.49 -12.17
N GLY A 279 -18.81 7.77 -11.71
CA GLY A 279 -18.39 9.04 -11.10
C GLY A 279 -18.18 10.13 -12.13
#